data_448188379be3410f48db564f679a916c
#
_entry.id   448188379be3410f48db564f679a916c
#
_cell.length_a   1.000
_cell.length_b   1.000
_cell.length_c   1.000
_cell.angle_alpha   90.00
_cell.angle_beta   90.00
_cell.angle_gamma   90.00
#
_symmetry.space_group_name_H-M   'P 1'
#
loop_
_entity.id
_entity.type
_entity.pdbx_description
1 polymer ?
#
loop_
_entity_poly.entity_id
_entity_poly.type
_entity_poly.pdbx_seq_one_letter_code
_entity_poly.pdbx_strand_id
1 'polypeptide(L)'
;MGNKLEITWLGKEKEIKIEPRILIEDKEKSNCTNDRNTENMIIHGDNLLALKALESKYAGKVKCIYIDPPYNTGSAFEHYDDNLEHSTWLSLMKPRLEILRNLLSDDGSIWISIDDDEGHYLKVLCDEVFGRNNYINTVIWEKKFSPQNDAKWLSDNHDFILVYAKIKEI
;
A
#
# COMPACT_ATOMS: atom_id res chain seq x y z
N MET A 1 26.77 3.85 -15.57
CA MET A 1 25.43 3.30 -15.29
C MET A 1 25.56 2.50 -14.00
N GLY A 2 24.93 2.91 -12.91
CA GLY A 2 24.96 2.15 -11.65
C GLY A 2 24.12 0.88 -11.80
N ASN A 3 24.61 -0.24 -11.27
CA ASN A 3 23.87 -1.48 -11.22
C ASN A 3 22.63 -1.28 -10.31
N LYS A 4 21.42 -1.37 -10.87
CA LYS A 4 20.17 -1.26 -10.16
C LYS A 4 19.66 -2.67 -9.83
N LEU A 5 19.34 -2.94 -8.56
CA LEU A 5 18.62 -4.14 -8.19
C LEU A 5 17.16 -3.99 -8.62
N GLU A 6 16.62 -5.00 -9.26
CA GLU A 6 15.27 -5.01 -9.79
C GLU A 6 14.65 -6.38 -9.58
N ILE A 7 13.38 -6.42 -9.15
CA ILE A 7 12.58 -7.64 -9.14
C ILE A 7 11.84 -7.76 -10.47
N THR A 8 11.81 -8.95 -11.05
CA THR A 8 11.09 -9.18 -12.31
C THR A 8 10.13 -10.37 -12.17
N TRP A 9 8.98 -10.26 -12.81
CA TRP A 9 7.96 -11.32 -12.85
C TRP A 9 7.19 -11.28 -14.16
N LEU A 10 6.46 -12.36 -14.46
CA LEU A 10 5.63 -12.42 -15.65
C LEU A 10 4.48 -11.41 -15.56
N GLY A 11 4.42 -10.47 -16.49
CA GLY A 11 3.39 -9.43 -16.54
C GLY A 11 3.78 -8.09 -15.91
N LYS A 12 5.01 -7.92 -15.35
CA LYS A 12 5.48 -6.66 -14.77
C LYS A 12 5.33 -5.46 -15.70
N GLU A 13 5.61 -5.65 -16.99
CA GLU A 13 5.56 -4.59 -18.00
C GLU A 13 4.17 -4.42 -18.64
N LYS A 14 3.16 -5.17 -18.17
CA LYS A 14 1.81 -5.03 -18.68
C LYS A 14 1.21 -3.71 -18.22
N GLU A 15 1.01 -2.79 -19.16
CA GLU A 15 0.31 -1.54 -18.87
C GLU A 15 -1.14 -1.81 -18.47
N ILE A 16 -1.51 -1.34 -17.28
CA ILE A 16 -2.89 -1.35 -16.84
C ILE A 16 -3.53 -0.03 -17.26
N LYS A 17 -4.43 -0.08 -18.24
CA LYS A 17 -5.23 1.08 -18.61
C LYS A 17 -6.28 1.32 -17.53
N ILE A 18 -6.06 2.36 -16.74
CA ILE A 18 -7.02 2.78 -15.71
C ILE A 18 -7.95 3.79 -16.35
N GLU A 19 -9.23 3.42 -16.45
CA GLU A 19 -10.24 4.33 -16.94
C GLU A 19 -10.43 5.51 -15.97
N PRO A 20 -10.51 6.74 -16.47
CA PRO A 20 -10.75 7.89 -15.61
C PRO A 20 -12.14 7.77 -14.97
N ARG A 21 -12.21 7.98 -13.67
CA ARG A 21 -13.43 8.01 -12.86
C ARG A 21 -13.51 9.33 -12.11
N ILE A 22 -14.72 9.70 -11.72
CA ILE A 22 -14.98 10.84 -10.83
C ILE A 22 -15.54 10.34 -9.51
N LEU A 23 -15.21 11.05 -8.44
CA LEU A 23 -15.81 10.83 -7.14
C LEU A 23 -17.14 11.59 -7.10
N ILE A 24 -18.21 10.92 -6.69
CA ILE A 24 -19.54 11.50 -6.54
C ILE A 24 -19.92 11.40 -5.06
N GLU A 25 -20.29 12.54 -4.48
CA GLU A 25 -20.78 12.56 -3.10
C GLU A 25 -22.14 11.86 -2.98
N ASP A 26 -22.24 10.93 -2.06
CA ASP A 26 -23.51 10.35 -1.61
C ASP A 26 -24.06 11.21 -0.46
N LYS A 27 -24.95 12.13 -0.82
CA LYS A 27 -25.51 13.09 0.14
C LYS A 27 -26.34 12.46 1.25
N GLU A 28 -26.89 11.27 1.01
CA GLU A 28 -27.68 10.57 2.04
C GLU A 28 -26.77 9.97 3.14
N LYS A 29 -25.52 9.66 2.79
CA LYS A 29 -24.54 9.10 3.71
C LYS A 29 -23.55 10.14 4.22
N SER A 30 -23.55 11.35 3.68
CA SER A 30 -22.68 12.44 4.10
C SER A 30 -23.12 13.01 5.44
N ASN A 31 -22.22 13.04 6.43
CA ASN A 31 -22.46 13.62 7.74
C ASN A 31 -21.57 14.85 7.96
N CYS A 32 -22.06 15.99 7.55
CA CYS A 32 -21.38 17.29 7.72
C CYS A 32 -22.04 18.17 8.78
N THR A 33 -22.81 17.58 9.70
CA THR A 33 -23.63 18.30 10.67
C THR A 33 -22.79 19.22 11.58
N ASN A 34 -21.64 18.73 12.04
CA ASN A 34 -20.75 19.45 12.96
C ASN A 34 -19.62 20.22 12.25
N ASP A 35 -19.35 19.90 11.00
CA ASP A 35 -18.33 20.56 10.18
C ASP A 35 -18.75 20.58 8.72
N ARG A 36 -19.37 21.67 8.31
CA ARG A 36 -19.88 21.85 6.93
C ARG A 36 -18.78 21.97 5.88
N ASN A 37 -17.56 22.25 6.31
CA ASN A 37 -16.40 22.45 5.43
C ASN A 37 -15.41 21.27 5.52
N THR A 38 -15.80 20.15 6.14
CA THR A 38 -14.93 18.99 6.24
C THR A 38 -14.53 18.50 4.86
N GLU A 39 -13.25 18.18 4.71
CA GLU A 39 -12.71 17.49 3.53
C GLU A 39 -12.47 15.99 3.80
N ASN A 40 -12.83 15.50 4.99
CA ASN A 40 -12.76 14.08 5.31
C ASN A 40 -13.73 13.30 4.44
N MET A 41 -13.29 12.17 3.90
CA MET A 41 -14.12 11.34 3.02
C MET A 41 -13.85 9.85 3.20
N ILE A 42 -14.90 9.06 3.01
CA ILE A 42 -14.83 7.62 2.81
C ILE A 42 -15.17 7.36 1.35
N ILE A 43 -14.27 6.69 0.63
CA ILE A 43 -14.46 6.40 -0.79
C ILE A 43 -14.81 4.92 -0.91
N HIS A 44 -15.99 4.63 -1.47
CA HIS A 44 -16.45 3.28 -1.73
C HIS A 44 -16.29 2.92 -3.21
N GLY A 45 -15.54 1.86 -3.49
CA GLY A 45 -15.26 1.38 -4.84
C GLY A 45 -13.94 0.64 -4.96
N ASP A 46 -13.56 0.28 -6.18
CA ASP A 46 -12.23 -0.28 -6.46
C ASP A 46 -11.16 0.76 -6.13
N ASN A 47 -10.19 0.36 -5.31
CA ASN A 47 -9.20 1.29 -4.77
C ASN A 47 -8.22 1.83 -5.84
N LEU A 48 -7.93 1.06 -6.92
CA LEU A 48 -7.06 1.54 -7.99
C LEU A 48 -7.74 2.67 -8.79
N LEU A 49 -9.06 2.52 -9.06
CA LEU A 49 -9.86 3.54 -9.72
C LEU A 49 -10.03 4.78 -8.83
N ALA A 50 -10.26 4.55 -7.53
CA ALA A 50 -10.38 5.63 -6.53
C ALA A 50 -9.08 6.43 -6.42
N LEU A 51 -7.93 5.76 -6.27
CA LEU A 51 -6.61 6.40 -6.21
C LEU A 51 -6.33 7.22 -7.48
N LYS A 52 -6.68 6.69 -8.66
CA LYS A 52 -6.51 7.43 -9.92
C LYS A 52 -7.39 8.68 -9.97
N ALA A 53 -8.61 8.62 -9.46
CA ALA A 53 -9.49 9.79 -9.38
C ALA A 53 -8.94 10.86 -8.42
N LEU A 54 -8.27 10.47 -7.33
CA LEU A 54 -7.67 11.38 -6.36
C LEU A 54 -6.46 12.15 -6.91
N GLU A 55 -5.71 11.62 -7.87
CA GLU A 55 -4.51 12.28 -8.41
C GLU A 55 -4.81 13.70 -8.91
N SER A 56 -5.96 13.93 -9.52
CA SER A 56 -6.33 15.25 -10.06
C SER A 56 -6.35 16.36 -9.00
N LYS A 57 -6.73 16.03 -7.76
CA LYS A 57 -6.87 16.99 -6.65
C LYS A 57 -5.70 16.94 -5.67
N TYR A 58 -5.13 15.73 -5.43
CA TYR A 58 -4.24 15.48 -4.30
C TYR A 58 -2.81 15.10 -4.70
N ALA A 59 -2.43 15.06 -6.00
CA ALA A 59 -1.06 14.84 -6.39
C ALA A 59 -0.09 15.81 -5.68
N GLY A 60 0.94 15.27 -5.04
CA GLY A 60 1.95 16.03 -4.32
C GLY A 60 1.47 16.73 -3.03
N LYS A 61 0.31 16.32 -2.46
CA LYS A 61 -0.28 17.03 -1.29
C LYS A 61 -0.44 16.17 -0.04
N VAL A 62 -0.37 14.85 -0.18
CA VAL A 62 -0.63 13.93 0.93
C VAL A 62 0.61 13.81 1.82
N LYS A 63 0.48 14.12 3.10
CA LYS A 63 1.58 14.10 4.07
C LYS A 63 1.89 12.71 4.61
N CYS A 64 0.85 11.90 4.81
CA CYS A 64 1.00 10.56 5.37
C CYS A 64 0.03 9.61 4.69
N ILE A 65 0.53 8.47 4.27
CA ILE A 65 -0.26 7.37 3.74
C ILE A 65 -0.01 6.15 4.62
N TYR A 66 -1.08 5.50 5.06
CA TYR A 66 -1.02 4.18 5.67
C TYR A 66 -1.85 3.21 4.84
N ILE A 67 -1.26 2.07 4.49
CA ILE A 67 -1.97 1.00 3.81
C ILE A 67 -1.75 -0.33 4.51
N ASP A 68 -2.77 -1.16 4.43
CA ASP A 68 -2.83 -2.53 4.93
C ASP A 68 -3.30 -3.42 3.77
N PRO A 69 -2.37 -3.81 2.87
CA PRO A 69 -2.72 -4.63 1.71
C PRO A 69 -3.04 -6.08 2.13
N PRO A 70 -3.65 -6.90 1.25
CA PRO A 70 -3.76 -8.33 1.49
C PRO A 70 -2.39 -8.95 1.76
N TYR A 71 -2.25 -9.72 2.84
CA TYR A 71 -0.97 -10.34 3.21
C TYR A 71 -0.64 -11.59 2.41
N ASN A 72 -1.62 -12.13 1.67
CA ASN A 72 -1.47 -13.32 0.82
C ASN A 72 -1.18 -14.61 1.60
N THR A 73 -1.70 -14.70 2.83
CA THR A 73 -1.45 -15.79 3.77
C THR A 73 -2.17 -17.10 3.43
N GLY A 74 -2.97 -17.11 2.35
CA GLY A 74 -3.82 -18.25 1.99
C GLY A 74 -5.07 -18.40 2.88
N SER A 75 -5.31 -17.46 3.78
CA SER A 75 -6.53 -17.42 4.60
C SER A 75 -7.67 -16.84 3.78
N ALA A 76 -8.76 -17.59 3.61
CA ALA A 76 -9.93 -17.14 2.87
C ALA A 76 -10.64 -15.99 3.60
N PHE A 77 -10.32 -14.76 3.26
CA PHE A 77 -11.17 -13.63 3.56
C PHE A 77 -12.26 -13.52 2.50
N GLU A 78 -13.53 -13.43 2.91
CA GLU A 78 -14.72 -13.47 2.02
C GLU A 78 -14.71 -12.45 0.87
N HIS A 79 -13.79 -11.46 0.88
CA HIS A 79 -13.74 -10.36 -0.10
C HIS A 79 -12.38 -10.15 -0.75
N TYR A 80 -11.35 -10.94 -0.42
CA TYR A 80 -10.03 -10.86 -1.02
C TYR A 80 -9.52 -12.26 -1.34
N ASP A 81 -9.02 -12.42 -2.55
CA ASP A 81 -8.31 -13.64 -2.95
C ASP A 81 -6.91 -13.62 -2.32
N ASP A 82 -6.81 -14.16 -1.12
CA ASP A 82 -5.61 -14.15 -0.28
C ASP A 82 -4.70 -15.38 -0.54
N ASN A 83 -4.83 -15.97 -1.73
CA ASN A 83 -4.00 -17.08 -2.20
C ASN A 83 -3.54 -16.81 -3.64
N LEU A 84 -3.07 -15.59 -3.87
CA LEU A 84 -2.54 -15.21 -5.16
C LEU A 84 -1.11 -15.73 -5.32
N GLU A 85 -0.77 -16.11 -6.53
CA GLU A 85 0.63 -16.31 -6.87
C GLU A 85 1.38 -14.97 -6.75
N HIS A 86 2.61 -14.98 -6.20
CA HIS A 86 3.41 -13.77 -5.92
C HIS A 86 3.47 -12.77 -7.08
N SER A 87 3.57 -13.26 -8.32
CA SER A 87 3.59 -12.39 -9.51
C SER A 87 2.29 -11.64 -9.72
N THR A 88 1.16 -12.29 -9.39
CA THR A 88 -0.18 -11.67 -9.47
C THR A 88 -0.33 -10.61 -8.38
N TRP A 89 0.11 -10.92 -7.15
CA TRP A 89 0.10 -9.99 -6.03
C TRP A 89 0.98 -8.76 -6.32
N LEU A 90 2.19 -8.95 -6.84
CA LEU A 90 3.07 -7.86 -7.24
C LEU A 90 2.47 -7.00 -8.36
N SER A 91 1.79 -7.64 -9.32
CA SER A 91 1.07 -6.93 -10.40
C SER A 91 -0.11 -6.11 -9.90
N LEU A 92 -0.75 -6.56 -8.79
CA LEU A 92 -1.79 -5.81 -8.10
C LEU A 92 -1.22 -4.61 -7.35
N MET A 93 -0.09 -4.77 -6.67
CA MET A 93 0.51 -3.74 -5.81
C MET A 93 1.24 -2.64 -6.59
N LYS A 94 2.00 -2.98 -7.63
CA LYS A 94 2.84 -2.03 -8.37
C LYS A 94 2.10 -0.75 -8.79
N PRO A 95 0.98 -0.81 -9.55
CA PRO A 95 0.29 0.41 -10.02
C PRO A 95 -0.29 1.24 -8.87
N ARG A 96 -0.68 0.61 -7.77
CA ARG A 96 -1.16 1.29 -6.57
C ARG A 96 -0.06 2.07 -5.89
N LEU A 97 1.10 1.45 -5.69
CA LEU A 97 2.27 2.10 -5.08
C LEU A 97 2.77 3.27 -5.91
N GLU A 98 2.76 3.15 -7.25
CA GLU A 98 3.12 4.24 -8.16
C GLU A 98 2.19 5.46 -8.01
N ILE A 99 0.86 5.23 -7.93
CA ILE A 99 -0.09 6.32 -7.70
C ILE A 99 0.07 6.90 -6.30
N LEU A 100 0.20 6.06 -5.27
CA LEU A 100 0.40 6.50 -3.89
C LEU A 100 1.66 7.38 -3.77
N ARG A 101 2.75 7.01 -4.46
CA ARG A 101 3.95 7.84 -4.53
C ARG A 101 3.67 9.20 -5.17
N ASN A 102 2.85 9.27 -6.23
CA ASN A 102 2.48 10.52 -6.88
C ASN A 102 1.63 11.43 -5.98
N LEU A 103 0.78 10.84 -5.13
CA LEU A 103 -0.04 11.58 -4.18
C LEU A 103 0.78 12.22 -3.05
N LEU A 104 1.87 11.57 -2.62
CA LEU A 104 2.72 12.09 -1.54
C LEU A 104 3.33 13.45 -1.88
N SER A 105 3.27 14.37 -0.90
CA SER A 105 4.11 15.60 -0.90
C SER A 105 5.58 15.23 -0.72
N ASP A 106 6.47 16.14 -1.08
CA ASP A 106 7.92 15.88 -1.04
C ASP A 106 8.41 15.51 0.38
N ASP A 107 7.81 16.07 1.41
CA ASP A 107 8.03 15.79 2.83
C ASP A 107 7.07 14.72 3.40
N GLY A 108 6.35 14.01 2.54
CA GLY A 108 5.41 12.96 2.91
C GLY A 108 6.03 11.60 3.11
N SER A 109 5.32 10.72 3.81
CA SER A 109 5.74 9.34 4.07
C SER A 109 4.61 8.34 3.84
N ILE A 110 5.01 7.10 3.50
CA ILE A 110 4.10 5.96 3.40
C ILE A 110 4.52 4.87 4.39
N TRP A 111 3.51 4.24 4.99
CA TRP A 111 3.60 3.19 5.98
C TRP A 111 2.78 2.01 5.49
N ILE A 112 3.39 0.83 5.39
CA ILE A 112 2.78 -0.34 4.75
C ILE A 112 2.90 -1.52 5.70
N SER A 113 1.76 -2.00 6.23
CA SER A 113 1.70 -3.22 7.03
C SER A 113 1.82 -4.44 6.12
N ILE A 114 2.57 -5.43 6.54
CA ILE A 114 2.76 -6.70 5.82
C ILE A 114 3.40 -7.73 6.75
N ASP A 115 3.21 -9.00 6.46
CA ASP A 115 3.93 -10.10 7.13
C ASP A 115 5.09 -10.67 6.30
N ASP A 116 5.60 -11.84 6.70
CA ASP A 116 6.72 -12.51 6.04
C ASP A 116 6.39 -13.05 4.65
N ASP A 117 5.11 -13.35 4.35
CA ASP A 117 4.73 -14.02 3.10
C ASP A 117 5.05 -13.14 1.88
N GLU A 118 4.72 -11.84 1.92
CA GLU A 118 5.00 -10.90 0.83
C GLU A 118 5.97 -9.77 1.20
N GLY A 119 6.33 -9.63 2.47
CA GLY A 119 7.12 -8.49 2.97
C GLY A 119 8.46 -8.29 2.26
N HIS A 120 9.15 -9.36 1.94
CA HIS A 120 10.46 -9.31 1.29
C HIS A 120 10.36 -8.88 -0.17
N TYR A 121 9.36 -9.36 -0.91
CA TYR A 121 9.08 -8.94 -2.29
C TYR A 121 8.58 -7.51 -2.35
N LEU A 122 7.68 -7.16 -1.43
CA LEU A 122 7.18 -5.79 -1.28
C LEU A 122 8.30 -4.80 -1.02
N LYS A 123 9.26 -5.15 -0.17
CA LYS A 123 10.42 -4.30 0.14
C LYS A 123 11.22 -3.96 -1.13
N VAL A 124 11.48 -4.95 -1.99
CA VAL A 124 12.22 -4.74 -3.23
C VAL A 124 11.39 -3.91 -4.22
N LEU A 125 10.08 -4.18 -4.34
CA LEU A 125 9.17 -3.39 -5.17
C LEU A 125 9.10 -1.92 -4.70
N CYS A 126 9.04 -1.69 -3.40
CA CYS A 126 9.07 -0.33 -2.83
C CYS A 126 10.40 0.37 -3.09
N ASP A 127 11.53 -0.35 -3.06
CA ASP A 127 12.83 0.21 -3.45
C ASP A 127 12.85 0.68 -4.91
N GLU A 128 12.14 -0.02 -5.81
CA GLU A 128 12.00 0.41 -7.20
C GLU A 128 11.09 1.63 -7.34
N VAL A 129 9.94 1.62 -6.67
CA VAL A 129 8.92 2.66 -6.79
C VAL A 129 9.33 3.94 -6.08
N PHE A 130 9.71 3.88 -4.80
CA PHE A 130 10.01 5.05 -3.97
C PHE A 130 11.50 5.45 -4.06
N GLY A 131 12.36 4.53 -4.48
CA GLY A 131 13.79 4.69 -4.43
C GLY A 131 14.39 4.16 -3.13
N ARG A 132 15.43 3.30 -3.22
CA ARG A 132 16.07 2.68 -2.07
C ARG A 132 16.60 3.70 -1.03
N ASN A 133 17.06 4.85 -1.47
CA ASN A 133 17.59 5.89 -0.60
C ASN A 133 16.50 6.54 0.26
N ASN A 134 15.24 6.41 -0.13
CA ASN A 134 14.08 6.95 0.58
C ASN A 134 13.50 5.96 1.61
N TYR A 135 14.07 4.77 1.73
CA TYR A 135 13.74 3.85 2.81
C TYR A 135 14.13 4.43 4.16
N ILE A 136 13.20 4.46 5.10
CA ILE A 136 13.43 4.96 6.45
C ILE A 136 13.76 3.80 7.39
N ASN A 137 12.81 2.88 7.58
CA ASN A 137 12.98 1.74 8.49
C ASN A 137 11.88 0.69 8.26
N THR A 138 12.05 -0.46 8.92
CA THR A 138 10.99 -1.43 9.16
C THR A 138 10.66 -1.41 10.65
N VAL A 139 9.42 -1.08 10.99
CA VAL A 139 8.90 -1.17 12.35
C VAL A 139 8.36 -2.58 12.57
N ILE A 140 8.66 -3.17 13.71
CA ILE A 140 8.12 -4.46 14.11
C ILE A 140 6.86 -4.21 14.93
N TRP A 141 5.75 -4.77 14.48
CA TRP A 141 4.48 -4.74 15.18
C TRP A 141 4.23 -6.07 15.89
N GLU A 142 4.29 -6.07 17.21
CA GLU A 142 3.97 -7.25 18.01
C GLU A 142 2.46 -7.51 17.98
N LYS A 143 2.03 -8.56 17.25
CA LYS A 143 0.62 -8.92 17.09
C LYS A 143 0.07 -9.89 18.14
N LYS A 144 0.97 -10.62 18.83
CA LYS A 144 0.60 -11.63 19.83
C LYS A 144 1.62 -11.65 20.98
N PHE A 145 1.12 -11.64 22.22
CA PHE A 145 1.94 -11.74 23.42
C PHE A 145 2.24 -13.18 23.85
N SER A 146 1.38 -14.14 23.49
CA SER A 146 1.50 -15.51 23.96
C SER A 146 2.28 -16.36 22.98
N PRO A 147 3.22 -17.21 23.46
CA PRO A 147 3.81 -18.25 22.64
C PRO A 147 2.74 -19.13 22.04
N GLN A 148 2.86 -19.47 20.78
CA GLN A 148 1.94 -20.38 20.10
C GLN A 148 2.40 -21.81 20.39
N ASN A 149 1.74 -22.51 21.33
CA ASN A 149 2.06 -23.90 21.67
C ASN A 149 1.88 -24.86 20.48
N ASP A 150 1.05 -24.45 19.50
CA ASP A 150 0.77 -25.23 18.28
C ASP A 150 1.70 -24.90 17.11
N ALA A 151 2.64 -23.96 17.31
CA ALA A 151 3.60 -23.62 16.28
C ALA A 151 4.52 -24.80 15.97
N LYS A 152 4.53 -25.26 14.72
CA LYS A 152 5.34 -26.38 14.28
C LYS A 152 6.84 -26.08 14.33
N TRP A 153 7.21 -24.81 14.19
CA TRP A 153 8.59 -24.33 14.16
C TRP A 153 8.76 -23.18 15.17
N LEU A 154 8.75 -21.95 14.73
CA LEU A 154 8.84 -20.75 15.56
C LEU A 154 7.47 -20.07 15.62
N SER A 155 7.21 -19.39 16.74
CA SER A 155 6.00 -18.59 16.88
C SER A 155 6.08 -17.35 16.01
N ASP A 156 5.06 -17.13 15.18
CA ASP A 156 4.87 -15.93 14.39
C ASP A 156 4.08 -14.90 15.21
N ASN A 157 4.79 -13.98 15.85
CA ASN A 157 4.23 -13.05 16.83
C ASN A 157 4.25 -11.59 16.36
N HIS A 158 4.69 -11.31 15.14
CA HIS A 158 4.84 -9.93 14.66
C HIS A 158 4.45 -9.79 13.18
N ASP A 159 4.20 -8.56 12.81
CA ASP A 159 4.13 -8.12 11.43
C ASP A 159 5.16 -7.01 11.22
N PHE A 160 5.41 -6.65 9.97
CA PHE A 160 6.25 -5.54 9.59
C PHE A 160 5.42 -4.33 9.23
N ILE A 161 5.95 -3.12 9.47
CA ILE A 161 5.48 -1.90 8.85
C ILE A 161 6.66 -1.30 8.11
N LEU A 162 6.63 -1.37 6.77
CA LEU A 162 7.66 -0.76 5.92
C LEU A 162 7.41 0.74 5.83
N VAL A 163 8.46 1.54 6.05
CA VAL A 163 8.35 3.01 6.05
C VAL A 163 9.26 3.61 4.98
N TYR A 164 8.66 4.40 4.09
CA TYR A 164 9.37 5.17 3.07
C TYR A 164 8.98 6.65 3.14
N ALA A 165 9.94 7.54 2.92
CA ALA A 165 9.68 8.92 2.60
C ALA A 165 9.48 9.12 1.09
N LYS A 166 8.83 10.20 0.68
CA LYS A 166 8.86 10.66 -0.72
C LYS A 166 10.26 11.12 -1.07
N ILE A 167 10.84 11.99 -0.24
CA ILE A 167 12.23 12.46 -0.29
C ILE A 167 12.77 12.46 1.13
N LYS A 168 13.74 11.58 1.43
CA LYS A 168 14.25 11.36 2.80
C LYS A 168 15.02 12.54 3.37
N GLU A 169 15.58 13.38 2.52
CA GLU A 169 16.46 14.48 2.89
C GLU A 169 15.70 15.79 3.21
N ILE A 170 14.37 15.77 3.09
CA ILE A 170 13.47 16.84 3.47
C ILE A 170 12.82 16.51 4.82
#